data_70fbddd3843cd15243f02a801d10621f
#
_entry.id   70fbddd3843cd15243f02a801d10621f
#
_cell.length_a   1.000
_cell.length_b   1.000
_cell.length_c   1.000
_cell.angle_alpha   90.00
_cell.angle_beta   90.00
_cell.angle_gamma   90.00
#
_symmetry.space_group_name_H-M   'P 1'
#
loop_
_entity.id
_entity.type
_entity.pdbx_description
1 polymer ?
#
loop_
_entity_poly.entity_id
_entity_poly.type
_entity_poly.pdbx_seq_one_letter_code
_entity_poly.pdbx_strand_id
1 'polypeptide(L)'
;MNYLRDLRKNPKIKPASYWRNTSDNAIIRSFIDYAGENIHEKMETLLAGGYIIQKIREDLTYDYLHSSEENLWSILYSTGYLTQVRGEELPPDTAALMIPNAEIRQIFETTVQEWFDDSARKENRTALFDAVWSGDIETLTEEMNELLRKTISYHDYKEDFYHAFLAGIFTGAGYSVDSNRERGEGRSDVVVRNSSKGRVALFEAKYAKTLDGLEASCEAALRQIEDRQYAKDFADDYDDILCYGIAFYKKRCLVQKK
;
A
#
# COMPACT_ATOMS: atom_id res chain seq x y z
N MET A 1 -1.96 -30.05 7.33
CA MET A 1 -1.40 -31.43 7.22
C MET A 1 -0.09 -31.50 6.42
N ASN A 2 0.12 -30.71 5.39
CA ASN A 2 1.31 -30.73 4.54
C ASN A 2 2.61 -30.34 5.29
N TYR A 3 2.58 -29.29 6.11
CA TYR A 3 3.76 -28.87 6.89
C TYR A 3 4.29 -29.97 7.82
N LEU A 4 3.40 -30.66 8.53
CA LEU A 4 3.80 -31.77 9.42
C LEU A 4 4.43 -32.94 8.66
N ARG A 5 3.96 -33.20 7.43
CA ARG A 5 4.57 -34.20 6.54
C ARG A 5 5.96 -33.80 6.10
N ASP A 6 6.13 -32.55 5.75
CA ASP A 6 7.40 -32.02 5.27
C ASP A 6 8.41 -31.85 6.42
N LEU A 7 7.94 -31.45 7.61
CA LEU A 7 8.74 -31.39 8.83
C LEU A 7 9.31 -32.77 9.24
N ARG A 8 8.55 -33.86 9.02
CA ARG A 8 9.04 -35.23 9.24
C ARG A 8 10.18 -35.61 8.29
N LYS A 9 10.21 -35.07 7.07
CA LYS A 9 11.27 -35.31 6.07
C LYS A 9 12.47 -34.42 6.29
N ASN A 10 12.25 -33.20 6.72
CA ASN A 10 13.29 -32.21 6.99
C ASN A 10 12.93 -31.38 8.24
N PRO A 11 13.51 -31.74 9.42
CA PRO A 11 13.22 -31.04 10.69
C PRO A 11 13.59 -29.55 10.71
N LYS A 12 14.36 -29.07 9.75
CA LYS A 12 14.78 -27.66 9.64
C LYS A 12 13.92 -26.86 8.65
N ILE A 13 12.88 -27.47 8.07
CA ILE A 13 12.03 -26.78 7.12
C ILE A 13 11.26 -25.65 7.82
N LYS A 14 11.29 -24.46 7.23
CA LYS A 14 10.48 -23.35 7.71
C LYS A 14 9.03 -23.54 7.26
N PRO A 15 8.04 -23.06 8.04
CA PRO A 15 6.65 -23.01 7.58
C PRO A 15 6.58 -22.27 6.24
N ALA A 16 5.86 -22.85 5.28
CA ALA A 16 5.56 -22.23 4.00
C ALA A 16 4.04 -22.10 3.86
N SER A 17 3.58 -21.20 3.01
CA SER A 17 2.17 -21.06 2.72
C SER A 17 1.69 -22.24 1.88
N TYR A 18 0.93 -23.14 2.50
CA TYR A 18 0.36 -24.32 1.82
C TYR A 18 -0.99 -24.02 1.16
N TRP A 19 -1.63 -22.93 1.54
CA TRP A 19 -2.91 -22.48 0.97
C TRP A 19 -2.73 -21.65 -0.30
N ARG A 20 -1.60 -21.01 -0.47
CA ARG A 20 -1.32 -20.11 -1.61
C ARG A 20 -1.50 -20.77 -2.98
N ASN A 21 -1.30 -22.10 -3.05
CA ASN A 21 -1.37 -22.85 -4.30
C ASN A 21 -2.61 -23.75 -4.41
N THR A 22 -3.54 -23.73 -3.44
CA THR A 22 -4.69 -24.65 -3.41
C THR A 22 -6.01 -23.99 -3.71
N SER A 23 -6.11 -22.68 -3.62
CA SER A 23 -7.28 -21.89 -4.04
C SER A 23 -6.82 -20.72 -4.86
N ASP A 24 -7.55 -20.43 -5.92
CA ASP A 24 -7.44 -19.19 -6.64
C ASP A 24 -7.85 -18.07 -5.68
N ASN A 25 -6.91 -17.18 -5.31
CA ASN A 25 -7.17 -16.03 -4.46
C ASN A 25 -8.07 -14.98 -5.16
N ALA A 26 -8.68 -15.36 -6.28
CA ALA A 26 -9.62 -14.56 -7.04
C ALA A 26 -10.75 -14.00 -6.20
N ILE A 27 -11.16 -14.72 -5.14
CA ILE A 27 -12.21 -14.24 -4.24
C ILE A 27 -11.77 -12.98 -3.46
N ILE A 28 -10.54 -12.93 -2.96
CA ILE A 28 -10.01 -11.75 -2.28
C ILE A 28 -9.78 -10.62 -3.27
N ARG A 29 -9.28 -10.96 -4.46
CA ARG A 29 -9.09 -10.00 -5.54
C ARG A 29 -10.41 -9.35 -5.95
N SER A 30 -11.41 -10.17 -6.23
CA SER A 30 -12.76 -9.75 -6.56
C SER A 30 -13.40 -8.88 -5.47
N PHE A 31 -13.13 -9.21 -4.19
CA PHE A 31 -13.55 -8.43 -3.04
C PHE A 31 -12.92 -7.03 -3.04
N ILE A 32 -11.60 -6.93 -3.30
CA ILE A 32 -10.88 -5.67 -3.33
C ILE A 32 -11.33 -4.80 -4.52
N ASP A 33 -11.55 -5.40 -5.68
CA ASP A 33 -12.03 -4.70 -6.89
C ASP A 33 -13.43 -4.12 -6.71
N TYR A 34 -14.28 -4.75 -5.88
CA TYR A 34 -15.63 -4.27 -5.55
C TYR A 34 -15.64 -3.25 -4.40
N ALA A 35 -14.53 -3.11 -3.70
CA ALA A 35 -14.42 -2.36 -2.45
C ALA A 35 -14.66 -0.87 -2.62
N GLY A 36 -15.73 -0.35 -1.99
CA GLY A 36 -15.89 1.08 -1.69
C GLY A 36 -15.06 1.50 -0.45
N GLU A 37 -15.09 2.79 -0.12
CA GLU A 37 -14.30 3.35 1.01
C GLU A 37 -14.52 2.62 2.34
N ASN A 38 -15.77 2.23 2.66
CA ASN A 38 -16.11 1.49 3.88
C ASN A 38 -15.43 0.13 4.00
N ILE A 39 -15.25 -0.56 2.88
CA ILE A 39 -14.60 -1.87 2.86
C ILE A 39 -13.09 -1.72 3.12
N HIS A 40 -12.49 -0.65 2.63
CA HIS A 40 -11.07 -0.36 2.85
C HIS A 40 -10.75 -0.19 4.34
N GLU A 41 -11.56 0.58 5.10
CA GLU A 41 -11.36 0.77 6.55
C GLU A 41 -11.49 -0.55 7.33
N LYS A 42 -12.47 -1.38 6.95
CA LYS A 42 -12.66 -2.71 7.56
C LYS A 42 -11.49 -3.65 7.26
N MET A 43 -10.98 -3.63 6.04
CA MET A 43 -9.80 -4.40 5.67
C MET A 43 -8.54 -3.95 6.42
N GLU A 44 -8.34 -2.65 6.59
CA GLU A 44 -7.24 -2.11 7.41
C GLU A 44 -7.34 -2.62 8.86
N THR A 45 -8.54 -2.59 9.45
CA THR A 45 -8.79 -3.12 10.79
C THR A 45 -8.43 -4.59 10.91
N LEU A 46 -8.83 -5.41 9.94
CA LEU A 46 -8.53 -6.85 9.91
C LEU A 46 -7.03 -7.12 9.75
N LEU A 47 -6.37 -6.40 8.86
CA LEU A 47 -4.93 -6.55 8.60
C LEU A 47 -4.08 -6.03 9.78
N ALA A 48 -4.57 -5.04 10.52
CA ALA A 48 -3.96 -4.61 11.78
C ALA A 48 -4.12 -5.62 12.93
N GLY A 49 -4.89 -6.70 12.73
CA GLY A 49 -5.15 -7.74 13.74
C GLY A 49 -6.37 -7.48 14.60
N GLY A 50 -7.18 -6.49 14.25
CA GLY A 50 -8.48 -6.23 14.84
C GLY A 50 -9.58 -7.16 14.31
N TYR A 51 -10.81 -6.84 14.68
CA TYR A 51 -12.00 -7.51 14.17
C TYR A 51 -13.04 -6.49 13.68
N ILE A 52 -13.93 -6.94 12.83
CA ILE A 52 -15.06 -6.17 12.31
C ILE A 52 -16.37 -6.87 12.67
N ILE A 53 -17.44 -6.11 12.85
CA ILE A 53 -18.78 -6.66 13.11
C ILE A 53 -19.58 -6.60 11.82
N GLN A 54 -20.07 -7.76 11.34
CA GLN A 54 -20.78 -7.89 10.08
C GLN A 54 -21.98 -8.82 10.21
N LYS A 55 -23.03 -8.52 9.45
CA LYS A 55 -24.12 -9.47 9.24
C LYS A 55 -23.63 -10.63 8.38
N ILE A 56 -24.02 -11.84 8.74
CA ILE A 56 -23.63 -13.08 8.05
C ILE A 56 -24.88 -13.78 7.52
N ARG A 57 -24.79 -14.16 6.27
CA ARG A 57 -25.80 -14.99 5.59
C ARG A 57 -25.24 -16.37 5.33
N GLU A 58 -25.98 -17.39 5.70
CA GLU A 58 -25.56 -18.80 5.54
C GLU A 58 -25.98 -19.41 4.19
N ASP A 59 -26.93 -18.78 3.51
CA ASP A 59 -27.60 -19.30 2.29
C ASP A 59 -27.02 -18.71 0.98
N LEU A 60 -25.75 -18.31 0.97
CA LEU A 60 -25.12 -17.64 -0.16
C LEU A 60 -24.44 -18.62 -1.13
N THR A 61 -24.61 -18.34 -2.42
CA THR A 61 -23.85 -18.95 -3.50
C THR A 61 -22.90 -17.93 -4.14
N TYR A 62 -21.90 -18.40 -4.88
CA TYR A 62 -20.93 -17.55 -5.58
C TYR A 62 -21.59 -16.56 -6.55
N ASP A 63 -22.77 -16.86 -7.08
CA ASP A 63 -23.50 -15.97 -8.00
C ASP A 63 -23.92 -14.65 -7.36
N TYR A 64 -24.01 -14.61 -6.02
CA TYR A 64 -24.37 -13.41 -5.27
C TYR A 64 -23.16 -12.64 -4.71
N LEU A 65 -21.94 -13.00 -5.10
CA LEU A 65 -20.70 -12.42 -4.56
C LEU A 65 -20.70 -10.88 -4.60
N HIS A 66 -21.13 -10.31 -5.72
CA HIS A 66 -21.08 -8.86 -5.98
C HIS A 66 -22.41 -8.14 -5.74
N SER A 67 -23.41 -8.80 -5.14
CA SER A 67 -24.72 -8.19 -4.97
C SER A 67 -24.83 -7.30 -3.73
N SER A 68 -23.99 -7.50 -2.72
CA SER A 68 -23.89 -6.62 -1.54
C SER A 68 -22.58 -6.83 -0.77
N GLU A 69 -22.21 -5.85 0.04
CA GLU A 69 -21.07 -5.95 0.95
C GLU A 69 -21.25 -7.08 1.98
N GLU A 70 -22.45 -7.26 2.51
CA GLU A 70 -22.77 -8.35 3.45
C GLU A 70 -22.47 -9.73 2.86
N ASN A 71 -22.76 -9.94 1.59
CA ASN A 71 -22.48 -11.19 0.90
C ASN A 71 -20.98 -11.47 0.77
N LEU A 72 -20.19 -10.44 0.50
CA LEU A 72 -18.74 -10.56 0.42
C LEU A 72 -18.14 -11.02 1.75
N TRP A 73 -18.54 -10.40 2.87
CA TRP A 73 -18.07 -10.79 4.21
C TRP A 73 -18.50 -12.21 4.58
N SER A 74 -19.74 -12.56 4.23
CA SER A 74 -20.30 -13.89 4.49
C SER A 74 -19.55 -14.99 3.73
N ILE A 75 -19.15 -14.73 2.48
CA ILE A 75 -18.37 -15.68 1.68
C ILE A 75 -16.95 -15.82 2.23
N LEU A 76 -16.28 -14.71 2.61
CA LEU A 76 -14.95 -14.78 3.24
C LEU A 76 -14.98 -15.58 4.55
N TYR A 77 -16.05 -15.46 5.32
CA TYR A 77 -16.27 -16.24 6.52
C TYR A 77 -16.53 -17.73 6.20
N SER A 78 -17.45 -18.04 5.29
CA SER A 78 -17.82 -19.42 4.92
C SER A 78 -16.65 -20.19 4.30
N THR A 79 -15.78 -19.50 3.57
CA THR A 79 -14.61 -20.10 2.91
C THR A 79 -13.37 -20.18 3.81
N GLY A 80 -13.45 -19.65 5.04
CA GLY A 80 -12.38 -19.74 6.04
C GLY A 80 -11.28 -18.68 5.91
N TYR A 81 -11.47 -17.65 5.06
CA TYR A 81 -10.59 -16.48 5.06
C TYR A 81 -10.79 -15.59 6.27
N LEU A 82 -11.96 -15.64 6.89
CA LEU A 82 -12.27 -15.01 8.16
C LEU A 82 -12.75 -16.05 9.17
N THR A 83 -12.61 -15.74 10.44
CA THR A 83 -13.12 -16.57 11.54
C THR A 83 -13.83 -15.70 12.55
N GLN A 84 -14.75 -16.29 13.31
CA GLN A 84 -15.50 -15.59 14.33
C GLN A 84 -14.69 -15.44 15.63
N VAL A 85 -14.68 -14.23 16.18
CA VAL A 85 -14.20 -13.95 17.53
C VAL A 85 -15.24 -14.46 18.52
N ARG A 86 -14.79 -15.26 19.50
CA ARG A 86 -15.67 -15.82 20.55
C ARG A 86 -15.81 -14.85 21.72
N GLY A 87 -17.00 -14.84 22.33
CA GLY A 87 -17.27 -14.10 23.56
C GLY A 87 -17.93 -12.74 23.40
N GLU A 88 -18.21 -12.32 22.17
CA GLU A 88 -18.99 -11.11 21.90
C GLU A 88 -20.49 -11.44 21.92
N GLU A 89 -21.27 -10.68 22.69
CA GLU A 89 -22.74 -10.74 22.65
C GLU A 89 -23.23 -9.83 21.51
N LEU A 90 -23.61 -10.45 20.40
CA LEU A 90 -24.00 -9.74 19.18
C LEU A 90 -25.47 -10.03 18.82
N PRO A 91 -26.12 -9.15 18.05
CA PRO A 91 -27.44 -9.41 17.51
C PRO A 91 -27.48 -10.70 16.66
N PRO A 92 -28.68 -11.31 16.51
CA PRO A 92 -28.85 -12.44 15.58
C PRO A 92 -28.28 -12.13 14.20
N ASP A 93 -27.77 -13.16 13.53
CA ASP A 93 -27.19 -13.08 12.17
C ASP A 93 -25.99 -12.11 12.05
N THR A 94 -25.34 -11.80 13.17
CA THR A 94 -24.17 -10.89 13.23
C THR A 94 -22.97 -11.64 13.84
N ALA A 95 -21.79 -11.44 13.27
CA ALA A 95 -20.57 -12.01 13.77
C ALA A 95 -19.44 -10.97 13.85
N ALA A 96 -18.62 -11.07 14.90
CA ALA A 96 -17.33 -10.42 14.97
C ALA A 96 -16.30 -11.27 14.21
N LEU A 97 -15.76 -10.74 13.12
CA LEU A 97 -14.89 -11.46 12.20
C LEU A 97 -13.47 -10.96 12.27
N MET A 98 -12.49 -11.88 12.26
CA MET A 98 -11.06 -11.58 12.21
C MET A 98 -10.33 -12.51 11.24
N ILE A 99 -9.12 -12.15 10.85
CA ILE A 99 -8.22 -13.03 10.10
C ILE A 99 -7.72 -14.15 11.01
N PRO A 100 -7.89 -15.45 10.63
CA PRO A 100 -7.69 -16.57 11.54
C PRO A 100 -6.24 -16.83 11.91
N ASN A 101 -5.29 -16.52 11.05
CA ASN A 101 -3.87 -16.86 11.25
C ASN A 101 -2.95 -16.07 10.31
N ALA A 102 -1.63 -16.22 10.51
CA ALA A 102 -0.60 -15.54 9.77
C ALA A 102 -0.56 -15.94 8.27
N GLU A 103 -0.92 -17.19 7.92
CA GLU A 103 -0.95 -17.65 6.53
C GLU A 103 -2.02 -16.92 5.73
N ILE A 104 -3.23 -16.84 6.26
CA ILE A 104 -4.32 -16.09 5.63
C ILE A 104 -4.02 -14.59 5.59
N ARG A 105 -3.42 -14.05 6.65
CA ARG A 105 -2.97 -12.65 6.66
C ARG A 105 -2.03 -12.38 5.49
N GLN A 106 -1.02 -13.23 5.29
CA GLN A 106 -0.06 -13.08 4.19
C GLN A 106 -0.74 -13.15 2.82
N ILE A 107 -1.79 -13.98 2.67
CA ILE A 107 -2.57 -14.02 1.42
C ILE A 107 -3.25 -12.67 1.16
N PHE A 108 -3.93 -12.11 2.16
CA PHE A 108 -4.54 -10.77 2.04
C PHE A 108 -3.49 -9.71 1.69
N GLU A 109 -2.38 -9.65 2.43
CA GLU A 109 -1.28 -8.71 2.21
C GLU A 109 -0.74 -8.78 0.78
N THR A 110 -0.47 -9.99 0.30
CA THR A 110 0.04 -10.21 -1.07
C THR A 110 -0.98 -9.79 -2.11
N THR A 111 -2.27 -10.15 -1.93
CA THR A 111 -3.33 -9.83 -2.89
C THR A 111 -3.60 -8.31 -2.94
N VAL A 112 -3.57 -7.64 -1.78
CA VAL A 112 -3.67 -6.17 -1.70
C VAL A 112 -2.50 -5.51 -2.41
N GLN A 113 -1.27 -6.02 -2.22
CA GLN A 113 -0.09 -5.50 -2.90
C GLN A 113 -0.18 -5.69 -4.43
N GLU A 114 -0.57 -6.88 -4.88
CA GLU A 114 -0.76 -7.17 -6.31
C GLU A 114 -1.86 -6.30 -6.93
N TRP A 115 -2.97 -6.10 -6.22
CA TRP A 115 -4.04 -5.20 -6.65
C TRP A 115 -3.54 -3.76 -6.77
N PHE A 116 -2.76 -3.31 -5.79
CA PHE A 116 -2.16 -1.99 -5.81
C PHE A 116 -1.24 -1.82 -7.02
N ASP A 117 -0.34 -2.77 -7.26
CA ASP A 117 0.59 -2.75 -8.39
C ASP A 117 -0.16 -2.72 -9.73
N ASP A 118 -1.25 -3.48 -9.86
CA ASP A 118 -2.08 -3.50 -11.07
C ASP A 118 -2.90 -2.22 -11.25
N SER A 119 -3.48 -1.69 -10.17
CA SER A 119 -4.19 -0.40 -10.19
C SER A 119 -3.23 0.72 -10.52
N ALA A 120 -2.01 0.63 -9.96
CA ALA A 120 -0.91 1.50 -10.29
C ALA A 120 -0.55 1.53 -11.78
N ARG A 121 -0.72 0.41 -12.47
CA ARG A 121 -0.44 0.28 -13.92
C ARG A 121 -1.61 0.66 -14.82
N LYS A 122 -2.85 0.50 -14.35
CA LYS A 122 -4.08 0.68 -15.15
C LYS A 122 -4.60 2.11 -15.20
N GLU A 123 -4.35 2.91 -14.16
CA GLU A 123 -4.78 4.30 -14.15
C GLU A 123 -3.92 5.16 -15.06
N ASN A 124 -4.58 6.04 -15.80
CA ASN A 124 -3.90 7.06 -16.60
C ASN A 124 -3.34 8.12 -15.64
N ARG A 125 -2.09 7.95 -15.22
CA ARG A 125 -1.38 8.86 -14.32
C ARG A 125 -0.61 9.95 -15.04
N THR A 126 -1.00 10.26 -16.25
CA THR A 126 -0.33 11.28 -17.05
C THR A 126 -0.27 12.60 -16.29
N ALA A 127 -1.38 13.01 -15.63
CA ALA A 127 -1.43 14.24 -14.83
C ALA A 127 -0.38 14.25 -13.70
N LEU A 128 -0.26 13.15 -12.96
CA LEU A 128 0.74 13.02 -11.90
C LEU A 128 2.17 13.15 -12.44
N PHE A 129 2.49 12.42 -13.50
CA PHE A 129 3.84 12.47 -14.08
C PHE A 129 4.15 13.79 -14.75
N ASP A 130 3.18 14.40 -15.43
CA ASP A 130 3.33 15.73 -16.00
C ASP A 130 3.56 16.78 -14.90
N ALA A 131 2.84 16.67 -13.78
CA ALA A 131 3.03 17.52 -12.60
C ALA A 131 4.43 17.38 -12.00
N VAL A 132 4.96 16.14 -11.90
CA VAL A 132 6.35 15.92 -11.47
C VAL A 132 7.33 16.64 -12.39
N TRP A 133 7.18 16.47 -13.70
CA TRP A 133 8.18 17.03 -14.64
C TRP A 133 7.99 18.51 -14.95
N SER A 134 6.82 19.09 -14.66
CA SER A 134 6.58 20.55 -14.74
C SER A 134 6.87 21.28 -13.43
N GLY A 135 6.91 20.54 -12.31
CA GLY A 135 7.05 21.12 -10.98
C GLY A 135 5.74 21.69 -10.42
N ASP A 136 4.60 21.24 -10.94
CA ASP A 136 3.28 21.61 -10.44
C ASP A 136 2.97 20.84 -9.14
N ILE A 137 3.25 21.48 -8.01
CA ILE A 137 3.11 20.88 -6.68
C ILE A 137 1.65 20.73 -6.25
N GLU A 138 0.74 21.57 -6.76
CA GLU A 138 -0.69 21.48 -6.43
C GLU A 138 -1.29 20.22 -7.06
N THR A 139 -1.17 20.07 -8.36
CA THR A 139 -1.61 18.86 -9.09
C THR A 139 -0.93 17.61 -8.55
N LEU A 140 0.38 17.67 -8.28
CA LEU A 140 1.10 16.52 -7.73
C LEU A 140 0.56 16.12 -6.35
N THR A 141 0.27 17.09 -5.48
CA THR A 141 -0.32 16.83 -4.16
C THR A 141 -1.72 16.22 -4.27
N GLU A 142 -2.56 16.74 -5.17
CA GLU A 142 -3.93 16.24 -5.39
C GLU A 142 -3.93 14.81 -5.91
N GLU A 143 -3.17 14.51 -6.96
CA GLU A 143 -3.05 13.19 -7.56
C GLU A 143 -2.51 12.15 -6.56
N MET A 144 -1.47 12.52 -5.79
CA MET A 144 -0.92 11.65 -4.75
C MET A 144 -1.92 11.38 -3.62
N ASN A 145 -2.69 12.39 -3.20
CA ASN A 145 -3.76 12.21 -2.21
C ASN A 145 -4.88 11.30 -2.73
N GLU A 146 -5.23 11.40 -4.01
CA GLU A 146 -6.23 10.52 -4.62
C GLU A 146 -5.74 9.06 -4.63
N LEU A 147 -4.48 8.84 -5.01
CA LEU A 147 -3.87 7.52 -4.96
C LEU A 147 -3.85 6.94 -3.55
N LEU A 148 -3.42 7.73 -2.56
CA LEU A 148 -3.39 7.29 -1.15
C LEU A 148 -4.78 6.91 -0.64
N ARG A 149 -5.84 7.64 -1.02
CA ARG A 149 -7.23 7.29 -0.65
C ARG A 149 -7.67 5.94 -1.20
N LYS A 150 -7.24 5.61 -2.41
CA LYS A 150 -7.54 4.35 -3.09
C LYS A 150 -6.70 3.17 -2.58
N THR A 151 -5.63 3.41 -1.82
CA THR A 151 -4.78 2.35 -1.28
C THR A 151 -5.27 1.84 0.06
N ILE A 152 -5.10 0.54 0.31
CA ILE A 152 -5.29 -0.06 1.63
C ILE A 152 -3.95 -0.03 2.34
N SER A 153 -3.85 0.78 3.40
CA SER A 153 -2.67 0.86 4.24
C SER A 153 -2.93 0.11 5.55
N TYR A 154 -2.40 -1.09 5.70
CA TYR A 154 -2.55 -1.92 6.89
C TYR A 154 -1.27 -1.98 7.75
N HIS A 155 -0.19 -1.39 7.29
CA HIS A 155 1.00 -1.18 8.10
C HIS A 155 0.87 0.13 8.87
N ASP A 156 1.45 0.16 10.05
CA ASP A 156 1.55 1.34 10.93
C ASP A 156 2.14 2.54 10.17
N TYR A 157 1.52 3.05 9.13
CA TYR A 157 1.90 4.25 8.36
C TYR A 157 3.36 4.68 8.58
N LYS A 158 4.30 3.70 8.43
CA LYS A 158 5.73 3.93 8.64
C LYS A 158 6.36 4.52 7.39
N GLU A 159 7.43 5.22 7.59
CA GLU A 159 8.23 5.85 6.53
C GLU A 159 8.56 4.84 5.39
N ASP A 160 8.93 3.59 5.75
CA ASP A 160 9.24 2.53 4.80
C ASP A 160 8.09 2.19 3.82
N PHE A 161 6.82 2.33 4.27
CA PHE A 161 5.66 2.14 3.40
C PHE A 161 5.60 3.23 2.32
N TYR A 162 5.78 4.49 2.70
CA TYR A 162 5.67 5.60 1.76
C TYR A 162 6.83 5.62 0.76
N HIS A 163 8.03 5.18 1.16
CA HIS A 163 9.16 4.97 0.24
C HIS A 163 8.82 3.92 -0.81
N ALA A 164 8.29 2.76 -0.39
CA ALA A 164 7.88 1.70 -1.30
C ALA A 164 6.73 2.15 -2.22
N PHE A 165 5.79 2.92 -1.69
CA PHE A 165 4.69 3.51 -2.44
C PHE A 165 5.19 4.44 -3.55
N LEU A 166 6.06 5.40 -3.22
CA LEU A 166 6.67 6.30 -4.21
C LEU A 166 7.46 5.53 -5.27
N ALA A 167 8.35 4.64 -4.85
CA ALA A 167 9.14 3.85 -5.78
C ALA A 167 8.26 3.00 -6.70
N GLY A 168 7.19 2.40 -6.16
CA GLY A 168 6.24 1.57 -6.91
C GLY A 168 5.48 2.34 -7.98
N ILE A 169 5.02 3.56 -7.68
CA ILE A 169 4.31 4.43 -8.64
C ILE A 169 5.17 4.68 -9.87
N PHE A 170 6.41 5.08 -9.69
CA PHE A 170 7.30 5.45 -10.79
C PHE A 170 7.86 4.23 -11.52
N THR A 171 8.19 3.15 -10.80
CA THR A 171 8.64 1.89 -11.43
C THR A 171 7.53 1.29 -12.28
N GLY A 172 6.27 1.30 -11.78
CA GLY A 172 5.10 0.83 -12.53
C GLY A 172 4.83 1.62 -13.81
N ALA A 173 5.28 2.87 -13.87
CA ALA A 173 5.20 3.71 -15.07
C ALA A 173 6.39 3.56 -16.02
N GLY A 174 7.35 2.68 -15.69
CA GLY A 174 8.51 2.40 -16.54
C GLY A 174 9.69 3.36 -16.35
N TYR A 175 9.69 4.20 -15.32
CA TYR A 175 10.85 5.02 -14.97
C TYR A 175 11.95 4.18 -14.32
N SER A 176 13.20 4.58 -14.51
CA SER A 176 14.31 4.06 -13.72
C SER A 176 14.29 4.69 -12.34
N VAL A 177 14.12 3.86 -11.31
CA VAL A 177 13.96 4.31 -9.92
C VAL A 177 15.01 3.67 -9.05
N ASP A 178 15.74 4.50 -8.28
CA ASP A 178 16.54 4.05 -7.16
C ASP A 178 15.82 4.42 -5.86
N SER A 179 15.58 3.44 -5.03
CA SER A 179 15.03 3.62 -3.69
C SER A 179 16.07 3.18 -2.67
N ASN A 180 16.54 4.09 -1.84
CA ASN A 180 17.57 3.80 -0.85
C ASN A 180 16.90 3.37 0.46
N ARG A 181 16.96 2.06 0.77
CA ARG A 181 16.48 1.48 2.03
C ARG A 181 17.50 1.54 3.16
N GLU A 182 18.75 1.84 2.84
CA GLU A 182 19.82 1.85 3.84
C GLU A 182 19.91 3.23 4.48
N ARG A 183 19.49 3.30 5.73
CA ARG A 183 19.66 4.47 6.60
C ARG A 183 21.15 4.69 6.83
N GLY A 184 21.72 5.75 6.26
CA GLY A 184 22.98 6.24 6.78
C GLY A 184 23.97 6.94 5.87
N GLU A 185 23.88 6.87 4.56
CA GLU A 185 24.90 7.44 3.68
C GLU A 185 24.36 8.44 2.63
N GLY A 186 23.69 9.50 3.09
CA GLY A 186 23.59 10.75 2.35
C GLY A 186 22.98 10.68 0.93
N ARG A 187 21.98 9.81 0.70
CA ARG A 187 21.23 9.74 -0.56
C ARG A 187 19.77 10.06 -0.34
N SER A 188 19.13 10.64 -1.38
CA SER A 188 17.69 10.88 -1.42
C SER A 188 16.89 9.57 -1.32
N ASP A 189 15.72 9.61 -0.68
CA ASP A 189 14.91 8.41 -0.44
C ASP A 189 14.46 7.73 -1.73
N VAL A 190 14.02 8.51 -2.73
CA VAL A 190 13.63 8.00 -4.05
C VAL A 190 14.18 8.92 -5.14
N VAL A 191 14.87 8.33 -6.08
CA VAL A 191 15.44 9.00 -7.26
C VAL A 191 14.75 8.45 -8.50
N VAL A 192 14.09 9.31 -9.26
CA VAL A 192 13.37 8.96 -10.49
C VAL A 192 14.09 9.57 -11.68
N ARG A 193 14.54 8.73 -12.62
CA ARG A 193 15.28 9.17 -13.80
C ARG A 193 14.43 9.11 -15.06
N ASN A 194 14.45 10.20 -15.80
CA ASN A 194 13.98 10.27 -17.18
C ASN A 194 15.16 10.57 -18.10
N SER A 195 16.03 9.57 -18.27
CA SER A 195 17.28 9.73 -19.03
C SER A 195 17.06 10.10 -20.47
N SER A 196 15.93 9.72 -21.09
CA SER A 196 15.60 10.10 -22.47
C SER A 196 15.35 11.60 -22.64
N LYS A 197 15.02 12.31 -21.55
CA LYS A 197 14.79 13.77 -21.53
C LYS A 197 15.83 14.53 -20.70
N GLY A 198 16.92 13.87 -20.25
CA GLY A 198 17.96 14.51 -19.44
C GLY A 198 17.47 15.02 -18.09
N ARG A 199 16.46 14.37 -17.48
CA ARG A 199 15.80 14.86 -16.27
C ARG A 199 15.88 13.85 -15.11
N VAL A 200 16.02 14.37 -13.90
CA VAL A 200 15.94 13.58 -12.66
C VAL A 200 15.06 14.28 -11.61
N ALA A 201 14.24 13.51 -10.92
CA ALA A 201 13.46 13.98 -9.78
C ALA A 201 13.90 13.26 -8.51
N LEU A 202 14.20 14.03 -7.48
CA LEU A 202 14.66 13.58 -6.17
C LEU A 202 13.52 13.80 -5.18
N PHE A 203 13.12 12.75 -4.49
CA PHE A 203 12.10 12.81 -3.45
C PHE A 203 12.70 12.46 -2.10
N GLU A 204 12.47 13.31 -1.13
CA GLU A 204 12.71 13.03 0.28
C GLU A 204 11.36 12.93 0.97
N ALA A 205 11.09 11.79 1.61
CA ALA A 205 9.82 11.49 2.23
C ALA A 205 9.92 11.60 3.75
N LYS A 206 8.90 12.17 4.39
CA LYS A 206 8.79 12.24 5.84
C LYS A 206 7.41 11.78 6.30
N TYR A 207 7.37 11.14 7.44
CA TYR A 207 6.13 10.82 8.13
C TYR A 207 5.80 11.90 9.16
N ALA A 208 4.64 12.56 8.97
CA ALA A 208 4.11 13.50 9.93
C ALA A 208 3.28 12.78 11.01
N LYS A 209 3.46 13.17 12.28
CA LYS A 209 2.71 12.56 13.41
C LYS A 209 1.27 13.04 13.49
N THR A 210 0.97 14.19 12.91
CA THR A 210 -0.35 14.83 12.89
C THR A 210 -0.62 15.43 11.52
N LEU A 211 -1.88 15.68 11.18
CA LEU A 211 -2.24 16.34 9.93
C LEU A 211 -1.62 17.75 9.83
N ASP A 212 -1.67 18.52 10.91
CA ASP A 212 -1.10 19.88 10.99
C ASP A 212 0.43 19.89 10.90
N GLY A 213 1.06 18.74 11.10
CA GLY A 213 2.52 18.57 11.00
C GLY A 213 3.04 18.33 9.58
N LEU A 214 2.16 18.22 8.56
CA LEU A 214 2.57 17.95 7.18
C LEU A 214 3.52 19.03 6.63
N GLU A 215 3.17 20.30 6.81
CA GLU A 215 3.96 21.42 6.27
C GLU A 215 5.38 21.43 6.88
N ALA A 216 5.50 21.36 8.19
CA ALA A 216 6.79 21.31 8.87
C ALA A 216 7.63 20.08 8.48
N SER A 217 6.98 18.95 8.23
CA SER A 217 7.64 17.73 7.76
C SER A 217 8.14 17.86 6.31
N CYS A 218 7.36 18.48 5.42
CA CYS A 218 7.78 18.81 4.06
C CYS A 218 9.01 19.73 4.04
N GLU A 219 8.98 20.79 4.84
CA GLU A 219 10.12 21.70 4.97
C GLU A 219 11.36 20.99 5.51
N ALA A 220 11.19 20.06 6.47
CA ALA A 220 12.30 19.25 6.98
C ALA A 220 12.89 18.35 5.89
N ALA A 221 12.05 17.78 5.01
CA ALA A 221 12.48 17.00 3.85
C ALA A 221 13.30 17.85 2.88
N LEU A 222 12.83 19.05 2.52
CA LEU A 222 13.56 19.96 1.65
C LEU A 222 14.89 20.42 2.24
N ARG A 223 14.92 20.73 3.55
CA ARG A 223 16.18 21.07 4.26
C ARG A 223 17.17 19.91 4.19
N GLN A 224 16.72 18.66 4.34
CA GLN A 224 17.60 17.50 4.25
C GLN A 224 18.21 17.34 2.85
N ILE A 225 17.43 17.55 1.77
CA ILE A 225 17.95 17.54 0.40
C ILE A 225 19.05 18.60 0.23
N GLU A 226 18.86 19.79 0.82
CA GLU A 226 19.79 20.91 0.74
C GLU A 226 21.07 20.64 1.53
N ASP A 227 20.94 20.28 2.81
CA ASP A 227 22.05 20.01 3.72
C ASP A 227 22.94 18.88 3.22
N ARG A 228 22.34 17.86 2.60
CA ARG A 228 23.05 16.71 2.03
C ARG A 228 23.50 16.92 0.60
N GLN A 229 23.09 18.04 -0.03
CA GLN A 229 23.49 18.43 -1.40
C GLN A 229 23.19 17.35 -2.47
N TYR A 230 22.12 16.56 -2.29
CA TYR A 230 21.77 15.44 -3.19
C TYR A 230 21.73 15.82 -4.68
N ALA A 231 21.31 17.04 -5.00
CA ALA A 231 21.27 17.54 -6.38
C ALA A 231 22.66 17.61 -7.05
N LYS A 232 23.74 17.76 -6.28
CA LYS A 232 25.09 17.87 -6.84
C LYS A 232 25.56 16.57 -7.50
N ASP A 233 25.12 15.43 -6.98
CA ASP A 233 25.50 14.12 -7.51
C ASP A 233 24.96 13.87 -8.92
N PHE A 234 23.99 14.70 -9.36
CA PHE A 234 23.33 14.58 -10.65
C PHE A 234 23.63 15.73 -11.61
N ALA A 235 24.35 16.77 -11.14
CA ALA A 235 24.57 18.00 -11.92
C ALA A 235 25.37 17.81 -13.21
N ASP A 236 26.22 16.79 -13.27
CA ASP A 236 27.04 16.48 -14.45
C ASP A 236 26.28 15.61 -15.47
N ASP A 237 25.23 14.90 -15.04
CA ASP A 237 24.55 13.89 -15.86
C ASP A 237 23.17 14.32 -16.36
N TYR A 238 22.56 15.35 -15.73
CA TYR A 238 21.17 15.78 -16.00
C TYR A 238 21.05 17.29 -16.13
N ASP A 239 20.27 17.71 -17.15
CA ASP A 239 19.99 19.12 -17.43
C ASP A 239 19.00 19.72 -16.44
N ASP A 240 17.96 18.94 -16.07
CA ASP A 240 16.93 19.33 -15.12
C ASP A 240 16.94 18.43 -13.88
N ILE A 241 17.15 19.05 -12.71
CA ILE A 241 17.13 18.38 -11.42
C ILE A 241 15.99 18.97 -10.58
N LEU A 242 14.96 18.16 -10.33
CA LEU A 242 13.78 18.55 -9.57
C LEU A 242 13.85 17.94 -8.16
N CYS A 243 13.74 18.78 -7.13
CA CYS A 243 13.83 18.36 -5.73
C CYS A 243 12.50 18.55 -5.03
N TYR A 244 11.94 17.46 -4.50
CA TYR A 244 10.65 17.41 -3.81
C TYR A 244 10.81 16.93 -2.38
N GLY A 245 10.28 17.72 -1.43
CA GLY A 245 9.95 17.26 -0.09
C GLY A 245 8.51 16.79 -0.09
N ILE A 246 8.28 15.56 0.39
CA ILE A 246 6.94 15.02 0.51
C ILE A 246 6.71 14.53 1.94
N ALA A 247 5.64 15.02 2.58
CA ALA A 247 5.24 14.58 3.90
C ALA A 247 3.95 13.77 3.82
N PHE A 248 3.88 12.69 4.60
CA PHE A 248 2.73 11.81 4.67
C PHE A 248 2.13 11.78 6.06
N TYR A 249 0.81 11.76 6.13
CA TYR A 249 0.05 11.46 7.32
C TYR A 249 -1.14 10.58 6.96
N LYS A 250 -1.11 9.30 7.32
CA LYS A 250 -2.14 8.32 6.92
C LYS A 250 -2.37 8.36 5.39
N LYS A 251 -3.61 8.59 4.96
CA LYS A 251 -4.01 8.72 3.54
C LYS A 251 -3.95 10.16 3.02
N ARG A 252 -3.06 10.96 3.56
CA ARG A 252 -2.83 12.35 3.15
C ARG A 252 -1.36 12.60 2.92
N CYS A 253 -1.06 13.43 1.95
CA CYS A 253 0.28 13.97 1.77
C CYS A 253 0.24 15.45 1.42
N LEU A 254 1.39 16.08 1.57
CA LEU A 254 1.71 17.40 1.06
C LEU A 254 3.04 17.31 0.32
N VAL A 255 3.10 17.95 -0.86
CA VAL A 255 4.34 18.05 -1.64
C VAL A 255 4.77 19.50 -1.71
N GLN A 256 6.04 19.74 -1.52
CA GLN A 256 6.69 21.02 -1.75
C GLN A 256 7.90 20.81 -2.65
N LYS A 257 8.26 21.84 -3.40
CA LYS A 257 9.39 21.84 -4.33
C LYS A 257 10.36 22.95 -3.93
N LYS A 258 11.64 22.67 -4.15
CA LYS A 258 12.68 23.68 -4.04
C LYS A 258 12.84 24.40 -5.37
#